data_ebc0558a49fad086e184e09c43a2d303
#
_entry.id   ebc0558a49fad086e184e09c43a2d303
#
_cell.length_a   1.000
_cell.length_b   1.000
_cell.length_c   1.000
_cell.angle_alpha   90.00
_cell.angle_beta   90.00
_cell.angle_gamma   90.00
#
_symmetry.space_group_name_H-M   'P 1'
#
loop_
_entity.id
_entity.type
_entity.pdbx_description
1 polymer ?
#
loop_
_entity_poly.entity_id
_entity_poly.type
_entity_poly.pdbx_seq_one_letter_code
_entity_poly.pdbx_strand_id
1 'polypeptide(L)'
;MNIRFLLSSNLNSLRTALSGKRSATVEAEYGDDCVEGSVLTMAHHGPREHQPAPCSYKNGCIDPAKSDLEVVGLSHIDLDALTGCAAILGTKPEVENFWQLVMFMELHGIHKIQNSNPDEQDLKRLYAFTAWFKENRVHPNKDGSVSDVTDQVLKGIEVINKISKDDPELLQAGDEYYSSFNKINQDSFVEYKEGVILRISNYEISGYMYTTPDGQKAEAIVKFNPDDETITITFADRPKKVTAPEILQRLFGKDAGGHIDRAGSPRNIRMNQDDLLRTYNATIEAIKINKSVLA
;
A
#
# COMPACT_ATOMS: atom_id res chain seq x y z
N MET A 1 6.51 2.80 30.64
CA MET A 1 5.13 3.15 30.20
C MET A 1 4.60 1.92 29.49
N ASN A 2 3.43 1.41 29.87
CA ASN A 2 2.94 0.11 29.37
C ASN A 2 1.74 0.33 28.43
N ILE A 3 1.99 1.03 27.31
CA ILE A 3 0.98 1.21 26.26
C ILE A 3 0.88 -0.08 25.46
N ARG A 4 -0.33 -0.60 25.27
CA ARG A 4 -0.58 -1.79 24.47
C ARG A 4 -1.03 -1.38 23.07
N PHE A 5 -0.63 -2.17 22.06
CA PHE A 5 -1.08 -2.00 20.69
C PHE A 5 -2.01 -3.17 20.30
N LEU A 6 -3.22 -2.83 19.90
CA LEU A 6 -4.28 -3.81 19.58
C LEU A 6 -4.63 -3.73 18.10
N LEU A 7 -4.62 -4.88 17.43
CA LEU A 7 -4.89 -5.03 16.00
C LEU A 7 -6.17 -5.83 15.78
N SER A 8 -7.07 -5.34 14.92
CA SER A 8 -8.25 -6.09 14.48
C SER A 8 -8.70 -5.65 13.07
N SER A 9 -9.10 -6.59 12.24
CA SER A 9 -9.80 -6.33 10.97
C SER A 9 -11.31 -6.09 11.14
N ASN A 10 -11.83 -6.09 12.37
CA ASN A 10 -13.23 -5.91 12.66
C ASN A 10 -13.48 -4.65 13.52
N LEU A 11 -14.25 -3.72 12.96
CA LEU A 11 -14.61 -2.44 13.59
C LEU A 11 -15.16 -2.62 15.01
N ASN A 12 -16.14 -3.52 15.18
CA ASN A 12 -16.83 -3.70 16.47
C ASN A 12 -15.94 -4.36 17.51
N SER A 13 -15.11 -5.32 17.10
CA SER A 13 -14.14 -5.97 17.98
C SER A 13 -13.15 -4.95 18.54
N LEU A 14 -12.59 -4.09 17.67
CA LEU A 14 -11.65 -3.06 18.10
C LEU A 14 -12.34 -2.02 18.98
N ARG A 15 -13.52 -1.52 18.58
CA ARG A 15 -14.30 -0.57 19.38
C ARG A 15 -14.59 -1.10 20.78
N THR A 16 -14.98 -2.37 20.89
CA THR A 16 -15.23 -3.04 22.19
C THR A 16 -13.94 -3.12 23.01
N ALA A 17 -12.83 -3.49 22.41
CA ALA A 17 -11.54 -3.61 23.11
C ALA A 17 -10.99 -2.28 23.64
N LEU A 18 -11.35 -1.15 23.00
CA LEU A 18 -10.96 0.20 23.42
C LEU A 18 -11.95 0.85 24.39
N SER A 19 -13.17 0.29 24.50
CA SER A 19 -14.23 0.87 25.34
C SER A 19 -13.78 1.05 26.79
N GLY A 20 -14.02 2.25 27.34
CA GLY A 20 -13.66 2.60 28.72
C GLY A 20 -12.18 2.83 28.97
N LYS A 21 -11.31 2.75 27.95
CA LYS A 21 -9.86 2.97 28.08
C LYS A 21 -9.48 4.34 27.53
N ARG A 22 -8.40 4.91 28.06
CA ARG A 22 -7.72 6.06 27.46
C ARG A 22 -6.97 5.58 26.23
N SER A 23 -7.51 5.87 25.04
CA SER A 23 -7.05 5.26 23.80
C SER A 23 -6.66 6.29 22.75
N ALA A 24 -5.68 5.92 21.91
CA ALA A 24 -5.47 6.50 20.60
C ALA A 24 -5.79 5.46 19.52
N THR A 25 -6.04 5.91 18.29
CA THR A 25 -6.16 5.03 17.12
C THR A 25 -5.28 5.53 15.99
N VAL A 26 -4.68 4.60 15.26
CA VAL A 26 -3.85 4.86 14.08
C VAL A 26 -4.31 3.91 12.99
N GLU A 27 -4.72 4.46 11.83
CA GLU A 27 -5.22 3.66 10.70
C GLU A 27 -6.35 2.67 11.10
N ALA A 28 -7.18 3.02 12.09
CA ALA A 28 -8.28 2.17 12.54
C ALA A 28 -9.53 2.40 11.69
N GLU A 29 -9.39 2.26 10.36
CA GLU A 29 -10.40 2.54 9.35
C GLU A 29 -10.92 1.24 8.72
N TYR A 30 -12.23 1.24 8.40
CA TYR A 30 -12.98 0.08 7.92
C TYR A 30 -13.99 0.55 6.85
N GLY A 31 -13.49 0.82 5.64
CA GLY A 31 -14.26 1.52 4.61
C GLY A 31 -14.53 2.97 5.00
N ASP A 32 -15.79 3.38 5.03
CA ASP A 32 -16.19 4.74 5.44
C ASP A 32 -16.22 4.94 6.96
N ASP A 33 -16.17 3.86 7.72
CA ASP A 33 -16.20 3.88 9.19
C ASP A 33 -14.78 3.94 9.79
N CYS A 34 -14.70 4.44 11.03
CA CYS A 34 -13.47 4.52 11.81
C CYS A 34 -13.73 4.22 13.28
N VAL A 35 -12.74 3.67 13.97
CA VAL A 35 -12.73 3.62 15.44
C VAL A 35 -11.97 4.81 15.97
N GLU A 36 -12.65 5.71 16.65
CA GLU A 36 -12.05 6.89 17.23
C GLU A 36 -11.41 6.57 18.59
N GLY A 37 -10.21 7.12 18.80
CA GLY A 37 -9.54 7.10 20.09
C GLY A 37 -10.09 8.20 21.01
N SER A 38 -10.14 7.95 22.32
CA SER A 38 -10.59 8.95 23.29
C SER A 38 -9.60 10.11 23.49
N VAL A 39 -8.35 9.96 23.03
CA VAL A 39 -7.27 10.95 23.15
C VAL A 39 -6.83 11.47 21.78
N LEU A 40 -6.64 10.59 20.80
CA LEU A 40 -6.21 10.94 19.45
C LEU A 40 -6.72 9.91 18.43
N THR A 41 -7.08 10.39 17.24
CA THR A 41 -7.38 9.58 16.07
C THR A 41 -6.50 10.04 14.91
N MET A 42 -5.71 9.12 14.35
CA MET A 42 -4.94 9.31 13.13
C MET A 42 -5.57 8.44 12.03
N ALA A 43 -6.37 9.06 11.17
CA ALA A 43 -7.14 8.40 10.12
C ALA A 43 -7.24 9.34 8.92
N HIS A 44 -6.90 8.87 7.71
CA HIS A 44 -6.84 9.74 6.53
C HIS A 44 -7.39 9.10 5.25
N HIS A 45 -8.09 7.98 5.34
CA HIS A 45 -8.71 7.34 4.18
C HIS A 45 -10.21 7.66 4.03
N GLY A 46 -10.75 7.46 2.83
CA GLY A 46 -12.16 7.66 2.52
C GLY A 46 -12.67 9.06 2.88
N PRO A 47 -13.71 9.19 3.72
CA PRO A 47 -14.25 10.49 4.12
C PRO A 47 -13.26 11.38 4.89
N ARG A 48 -12.14 10.81 5.34
CA ARG A 48 -11.09 11.47 6.13
C ARG A 48 -9.85 11.82 5.33
N GLU A 49 -9.86 11.70 3.99
CA GLU A 49 -8.72 11.99 3.11
C GLU A 49 -8.13 13.41 3.27
N HIS A 50 -8.88 14.33 3.90
CA HIS A 50 -8.43 15.68 4.25
C HIS A 50 -7.63 15.75 5.56
N GLN A 51 -7.60 14.69 6.35
CA GLN A 51 -6.84 14.62 7.60
C GLN A 51 -5.37 14.27 7.31
N PRO A 52 -4.43 14.67 8.20
CA PRO A 52 -3.03 14.32 8.06
C PRO A 52 -2.80 12.81 8.14
N ALA A 53 -1.96 12.27 7.26
CA ALA A 53 -1.49 10.88 7.35
C ALA A 53 -0.67 10.66 8.63
N PRO A 54 -0.72 9.48 9.27
CA PRO A 54 0.04 9.18 10.50
C PRO A 54 1.52 9.52 10.43
N CYS A 55 2.19 9.30 9.29
CA CYS A 55 3.60 9.65 9.09
C CYS A 55 3.89 11.16 9.11
N SER A 56 2.88 12.02 9.01
CA SER A 56 3.05 13.48 9.11
C SER A 56 3.07 13.98 10.56
N TYR A 57 2.62 13.19 11.52
CA TYR A 57 2.62 13.59 12.93
C TYR A 57 4.03 13.64 13.48
N LYS A 58 4.27 14.61 14.37
CA LYS A 58 5.56 14.83 15.05
C LYS A 58 5.54 14.20 16.45
N ASN A 59 6.73 13.95 16.97
CA ASN A 59 6.90 13.61 18.38
C ASN A 59 6.21 14.65 19.28
N GLY A 60 5.54 14.18 20.32
CA GLY A 60 4.80 15.04 21.24
C GLY A 60 3.39 15.42 20.75
N CYS A 61 2.87 14.81 19.69
CA CYS A 61 1.46 14.91 19.29
C CYS A 61 0.50 14.49 20.41
N ILE A 62 0.94 13.56 21.27
CA ILE A 62 0.39 13.28 22.59
C ILE A 62 1.55 13.26 23.58
N ASP A 63 1.31 13.70 24.84
CA ASP A 63 2.18 13.37 25.96
C ASP A 63 1.58 12.15 26.67
N PRO A 64 2.10 10.92 26.43
CA PRO A 64 1.48 9.71 26.97
C PRO A 64 1.40 9.69 28.50
N ALA A 65 2.37 10.35 29.17
CA ALA A 65 2.40 10.43 30.63
C ALA A 65 1.30 11.35 31.18
N LYS A 66 0.96 12.43 30.46
CA LYS A 66 -0.10 13.36 30.87
C LYS A 66 -1.49 12.94 30.37
N SER A 67 -1.53 12.17 29.29
CA SER A 67 -2.79 11.69 28.73
C SER A 67 -3.31 10.41 29.40
N ASP A 68 -2.50 9.76 30.26
CA ASP A 68 -2.78 8.43 30.82
C ASP A 68 -3.15 7.40 29.72
N LEU A 69 -2.48 7.48 28.58
CA LEU A 69 -2.75 6.61 27.44
C LEU A 69 -2.43 5.15 27.79
N GLU A 70 -3.44 4.28 27.64
CA GLU A 70 -3.35 2.85 27.98
C GLU A 70 -3.17 1.99 26.73
N VAL A 71 -3.77 2.40 25.61
CA VAL A 71 -3.89 1.52 24.44
C VAL A 71 -3.94 2.31 23.13
N VAL A 72 -3.33 1.73 22.08
CA VAL A 72 -3.42 2.20 20.70
C VAL A 72 -4.11 1.12 19.85
N GLY A 73 -5.17 1.48 19.13
CA GLY A 73 -5.91 0.60 18.23
C GLY A 73 -5.48 0.78 16.77
N LEU A 74 -5.38 -0.35 16.05
CA LEU A 74 -4.96 -0.43 14.65
C LEU A 74 -5.88 -1.34 13.85
N SER A 75 -6.12 -1.06 12.56
CA SER A 75 -6.77 -2.00 11.63
C SER A 75 -5.75 -2.82 10.83
N HIS A 76 -4.58 -2.26 10.59
CA HIS A 76 -3.43 -2.90 9.94
C HIS A 76 -2.12 -2.28 10.44
N ILE A 77 -1.01 -2.89 10.05
CA ILE A 77 0.33 -2.40 10.35
C ILE A 77 1.05 -2.23 9.01
N ASP A 78 1.59 -1.03 8.78
CA ASP A 78 2.48 -0.68 7.66
C ASP A 78 3.44 0.43 8.11
N LEU A 79 4.15 1.06 7.17
CA LEU A 79 5.11 2.11 7.51
C LEU A 79 4.43 3.35 8.06
N ASP A 80 3.28 3.73 7.52
CA ASP A 80 2.53 4.90 7.96
C ASP A 80 2.00 4.70 9.38
N ALA A 81 1.32 3.58 9.63
CA ALA A 81 0.80 3.22 10.96
C ALA A 81 1.92 3.11 12.01
N LEU A 82 3.05 2.46 11.69
CA LEU A 82 4.19 2.36 12.61
C LEU A 82 4.80 3.73 12.94
N THR A 83 4.84 4.63 11.94
CA THR A 83 5.36 5.99 12.13
C THR A 83 4.44 6.83 13.01
N GLY A 84 3.12 6.71 12.84
CA GLY A 84 2.14 7.29 13.75
C GLY A 84 2.28 6.79 15.19
N CYS A 85 2.46 5.48 15.37
CA CYS A 85 2.74 4.89 16.68
C CYS A 85 4.05 5.41 17.28
N ALA A 86 5.11 5.57 16.49
CA ALA A 86 6.38 6.14 16.94
C ALA A 86 6.22 7.61 17.37
N ALA A 87 5.42 8.40 16.66
CA ALA A 87 5.12 9.79 17.03
C ALA A 87 4.35 9.89 18.36
N ILE A 88 3.38 8.97 18.60
CA ILE A 88 2.66 8.84 19.88
C ILE A 88 3.64 8.52 21.02
N LEU A 89 4.59 7.61 20.80
CA LEU A 89 5.59 7.23 21.79
C LEU A 89 6.71 8.28 21.96
N GLY A 90 6.77 9.31 21.12
CA GLY A 90 7.85 10.30 21.13
C GLY A 90 9.19 9.75 20.64
N THR A 91 9.19 8.71 19.81
CA THR A 91 10.38 7.99 19.34
C THR A 91 10.57 7.99 17.82
N LYS A 92 9.75 8.76 17.11
CA LYS A 92 9.86 8.90 15.65
C LYS A 92 11.20 9.60 15.30
N PRO A 93 12.00 9.03 14.36
CA PRO A 93 13.26 9.65 13.94
C PRO A 93 13.06 11.00 13.23
N GLU A 94 14.02 11.91 13.39
CA GLU A 94 14.02 13.23 12.76
C GLU A 94 14.71 13.18 11.38
N VAL A 95 14.08 12.56 10.40
CA VAL A 95 14.54 12.44 9.00
C VAL A 95 13.45 12.98 8.07
N GLU A 96 13.29 14.30 8.07
CA GLU A 96 12.15 14.98 7.46
C GLU A 96 11.93 14.60 5.98
N ASN A 97 12.98 14.58 5.16
CA ASN A 97 12.86 14.24 3.73
C ASN A 97 12.34 12.81 3.52
N PHE A 98 12.79 11.87 4.35
CA PHE A 98 12.27 10.50 4.31
C PHE A 98 10.77 10.45 4.63
N TRP A 99 10.31 11.21 5.63
CA TRP A 99 8.88 11.26 5.95
C TRP A 99 8.04 11.95 4.89
N GLN A 100 8.60 12.94 4.20
CA GLN A 100 7.94 13.55 3.03
C GLN A 100 7.80 12.55 1.89
N LEU A 101 8.80 11.69 1.66
CA LEU A 101 8.74 10.60 0.68
C LEU A 101 7.67 9.57 1.06
N VAL A 102 7.61 9.14 2.33
CA VAL A 102 6.59 8.21 2.84
C VAL A 102 5.20 8.81 2.68
N MET A 103 5.00 10.07 3.07
CA MET A 103 3.72 10.78 2.89
C MET A 103 3.33 10.89 1.41
N PHE A 104 4.28 11.17 0.52
CA PHE A 104 4.01 11.20 -0.91
C PHE A 104 3.55 9.83 -1.42
N MET A 105 4.18 8.76 -0.96
CA MET A 105 3.81 7.38 -1.30
C MET A 105 2.39 7.04 -0.82
N GLU A 106 2.04 7.43 0.40
CA GLU A 106 0.69 7.21 0.96
C GLU A 106 -0.39 7.94 0.15
N LEU A 107 -0.16 9.20 -0.18
CA LEU A 107 -1.15 10.03 -0.88
C LEU A 107 -1.27 9.70 -2.39
N HIS A 108 -0.20 9.24 -3.02
CA HIS A 108 -0.12 9.11 -4.48
C HIS A 108 0.17 7.69 -4.98
N GLY A 109 0.52 6.78 -4.08
CA GLY A 109 0.93 5.42 -4.40
C GLY A 109 2.41 5.31 -4.79
N ILE A 110 2.99 4.13 -4.49
CA ILE A 110 4.41 3.85 -4.73
C ILE A 110 4.81 3.92 -6.21
N HIS A 111 3.89 3.68 -7.14
CA HIS A 111 4.14 3.78 -8.59
C HIS A 111 4.42 5.20 -9.07
N LYS A 112 4.11 6.21 -8.25
CA LYS A 112 4.40 7.62 -8.55
C LYS A 112 5.61 8.17 -7.79
N ILE A 113 6.29 7.35 -7.01
CA ILE A 113 7.36 7.79 -6.09
C ILE A 113 8.46 8.62 -6.79
N GLN A 114 8.78 8.31 -8.04
CA GLN A 114 9.75 9.07 -8.83
C GLN A 114 9.29 10.50 -9.15
N ASN A 115 7.99 10.80 -9.03
CA ASN A 115 7.47 12.15 -9.25
C ASN A 115 7.80 13.11 -8.09
N SER A 116 8.11 12.56 -6.91
CA SER A 116 8.57 13.36 -5.76
C SER A 116 10.04 13.78 -5.87
N ASN A 117 10.76 13.33 -6.91
CA ASN A 117 12.21 13.52 -7.06
C ASN A 117 12.98 13.09 -5.79
N PRO A 118 12.84 11.83 -5.37
CA PRO A 118 13.34 11.36 -4.09
C PRO A 118 14.87 11.36 -4.05
N ASP A 119 15.43 11.64 -2.89
CA ASP A 119 16.84 11.41 -2.60
C ASP A 119 17.16 9.92 -2.63
N GLU A 120 18.35 9.56 -3.15
CA GLU A 120 18.76 8.16 -3.27
C GLU A 120 18.82 7.44 -1.91
N GLN A 121 19.27 8.14 -0.87
CA GLN A 121 19.37 7.59 0.47
C GLN A 121 18.00 7.31 1.09
N ASP A 122 17.03 8.19 0.84
CA ASP A 122 15.66 7.98 1.32
C ASP A 122 14.96 6.85 0.57
N LEU A 123 15.25 6.65 -0.71
CA LEU A 123 14.81 5.45 -1.43
C LEU A 123 15.42 4.17 -0.85
N LYS A 124 16.72 4.16 -0.53
CA LYS A 124 17.36 3.00 0.13
C LYS A 124 16.73 2.69 1.47
N ARG A 125 16.42 3.70 2.28
CA ARG A 125 15.69 3.54 3.54
C ARG A 125 14.30 2.93 3.33
N LEU A 126 13.57 3.39 2.32
CA LEU A 126 12.25 2.85 1.99
C LEU A 126 12.31 1.38 1.57
N TYR A 127 13.31 1.01 0.74
CA TYR A 127 13.50 -0.37 0.33
C TYR A 127 13.96 -1.26 1.48
N ALA A 128 14.81 -0.74 2.38
CA ALA A 128 15.21 -1.45 3.58
C ALA A 128 14.02 -1.78 4.48
N PHE A 129 13.13 -0.81 4.70
CA PHE A 129 11.89 -1.07 5.42
C PHE A 129 11.01 -2.10 4.70
N THR A 130 10.85 -1.96 3.39
CA THR A 130 10.00 -2.86 2.60
C THR A 130 10.51 -4.30 2.61
N ALA A 131 11.84 -4.50 2.51
CA ALA A 131 12.48 -5.80 2.62
C ALA A 131 12.20 -6.45 3.97
N TRP A 132 12.47 -5.73 5.06
CA TRP A 132 12.19 -6.19 6.40
C TRP A 132 10.70 -6.49 6.63
N PHE A 133 9.81 -5.59 6.20
CA PHE A 133 8.37 -5.71 6.40
C PHE A 133 7.77 -6.92 5.69
N LYS A 134 8.26 -7.25 4.50
CA LYS A 134 7.81 -8.44 3.76
C LYS A 134 7.93 -9.73 4.58
N GLU A 135 9.00 -9.85 5.37
CA GLU A 135 9.26 -11.03 6.20
C GLU A 135 8.63 -10.96 7.60
N ASN A 136 8.33 -9.74 8.07
CA ASN A 136 7.83 -9.48 9.42
C ASN A 136 6.39 -8.95 9.44
N ARG A 137 5.67 -9.04 8.32
CA ARG A 137 4.30 -8.55 8.22
C ARG A 137 3.37 -9.29 9.18
N VAL A 138 2.62 -8.50 9.94
CA VAL A 138 1.58 -9.01 10.85
C VAL A 138 0.21 -8.79 10.21
N HIS A 139 -0.57 -9.84 10.14
CA HIS A 139 -1.94 -9.77 9.65
C HIS A 139 -2.92 -9.82 10.82
N PRO A 140 -4.02 -9.09 10.76
CA PRO A 140 -5.09 -9.26 11.74
C PRO A 140 -5.68 -10.66 11.64
N ASN A 141 -6.27 -11.12 12.75
CA ASN A 141 -6.92 -12.42 12.79
C ASN A 141 -8.07 -12.49 11.78
N LYS A 142 -8.18 -13.62 11.06
CA LYS A 142 -9.19 -13.82 10.00
C LYS A 142 -10.63 -13.82 10.54
N ASP A 143 -10.84 -14.18 11.80
CA ASP A 143 -12.13 -14.13 12.47
C ASP A 143 -12.48 -12.72 13.01
N GLY A 144 -11.59 -11.75 12.81
CA GLY A 144 -11.77 -10.37 13.28
C GLY A 144 -11.56 -10.19 14.79
N SER A 145 -11.10 -11.22 15.51
CA SER A 145 -10.73 -11.07 16.92
C SER A 145 -9.53 -10.15 17.09
N VAL A 146 -9.46 -9.51 18.25
CA VAL A 146 -8.39 -8.57 18.59
C VAL A 146 -7.13 -9.33 19.00
N SER A 147 -5.98 -8.95 18.42
CA SER A 147 -4.65 -9.40 18.84
C SER A 147 -3.89 -8.29 19.55
N ASP A 148 -3.11 -8.66 20.56
CA ASP A 148 -2.07 -7.79 21.11
C ASP A 148 -0.83 -7.91 20.24
N VAL A 149 -0.43 -6.79 19.64
CA VAL A 149 0.70 -6.70 18.70
C VAL A 149 1.78 -5.75 19.22
N THR A 150 1.84 -5.56 20.53
CA THR A 150 2.75 -4.62 21.17
C THR A 150 4.20 -4.88 20.80
N ASP A 151 4.66 -6.12 20.91
CA ASP A 151 6.05 -6.47 20.58
C ASP A 151 6.38 -6.25 19.10
N GLN A 152 5.43 -6.54 18.21
CA GLN A 152 5.60 -6.36 16.75
C GLN A 152 5.68 -4.88 16.37
N VAL A 153 4.83 -4.03 16.95
CA VAL A 153 4.87 -2.58 16.74
C VAL A 153 6.16 -1.99 17.27
N LEU A 154 6.59 -2.36 18.50
CA LEU A 154 7.83 -1.87 19.07
C LEU A 154 9.06 -2.32 18.25
N LYS A 155 9.07 -3.56 17.76
CA LYS A 155 10.12 -4.06 16.85
C LYS A 155 10.13 -3.29 15.53
N GLY A 156 8.96 -3.00 14.94
CA GLY A 156 8.85 -2.18 13.74
C GLY A 156 9.42 -0.78 13.93
N ILE A 157 9.09 -0.14 15.05
CA ILE A 157 9.63 1.19 15.41
C ILE A 157 11.16 1.13 15.62
N GLU A 158 11.68 0.09 16.26
CA GLU A 158 13.13 -0.11 16.41
C GLU A 158 13.82 -0.18 15.04
N VAL A 159 13.26 -0.95 14.12
CA VAL A 159 13.79 -1.09 12.74
C VAL A 159 13.75 0.26 11.99
N ILE A 160 12.67 1.00 12.08
CA ILE A 160 12.59 2.36 11.52
C ILE A 160 13.71 3.25 12.09
N ASN A 161 13.97 3.19 13.39
CA ASN A 161 15.05 3.93 14.03
C ASN A 161 16.45 3.50 13.56
N LYS A 162 16.69 2.21 13.27
CA LYS A 162 17.93 1.72 12.68
C LYS A 162 18.11 2.19 11.24
N ILE A 163 17.06 2.06 10.43
CA ILE A 163 17.06 2.50 9.03
C ILE A 163 17.33 4.01 8.94
N SER A 164 16.73 4.81 9.82
CA SER A 164 16.95 6.26 9.85
C SER A 164 18.39 6.66 10.19
N LYS A 165 19.16 5.76 10.79
CA LYS A 165 20.58 5.91 11.11
C LYS A 165 21.48 5.20 10.11
N ASP A 166 20.92 4.78 8.98
CA ASP A 166 21.61 4.12 7.88
C ASP A 166 22.29 2.80 8.30
N ASP A 167 21.56 1.97 9.05
CA ASP A 167 22.01 0.64 9.45
C ASP A 167 22.43 -0.18 8.20
N PRO A 168 23.70 -0.60 8.10
CA PRO A 168 24.25 -1.15 6.87
C PRO A 168 23.64 -2.51 6.49
N GLU A 169 23.24 -3.33 7.44
CA GLU A 169 22.64 -4.64 7.18
C GLU A 169 21.23 -4.47 6.59
N LEU A 170 20.45 -3.54 7.17
CA LEU A 170 19.11 -3.24 6.68
C LEU A 170 19.15 -2.56 5.31
N LEU A 171 20.08 -1.63 5.07
CA LEU A 171 20.25 -0.99 3.76
C LEU A 171 20.68 -1.99 2.69
N GLN A 172 21.60 -2.91 3.01
CA GLN A 172 21.98 -3.99 2.09
C GLN A 172 20.80 -4.89 1.73
N ALA A 173 20.00 -5.31 2.71
CA ALA A 173 18.78 -6.09 2.45
C ALA A 173 17.79 -5.32 1.54
N GLY A 174 17.69 -4.00 1.69
CA GLY A 174 16.92 -3.13 0.81
C GLY A 174 17.44 -3.10 -0.62
N ASP A 175 18.75 -2.97 -0.82
CA ASP A 175 19.39 -2.99 -2.14
C ASP A 175 19.20 -4.35 -2.84
N GLU A 176 19.32 -5.46 -2.13
CA GLU A 176 19.04 -6.80 -2.63
C GLU A 176 17.57 -6.97 -3.03
N TYR A 177 16.65 -6.49 -2.20
CA TYR A 177 15.23 -6.48 -2.48
C TYR A 177 14.92 -5.69 -3.76
N TYR A 178 15.44 -4.47 -3.87
CA TYR A 178 15.24 -3.63 -5.05
C TYR A 178 15.82 -4.26 -6.33
N SER A 179 17.00 -4.86 -6.23
CA SER A 179 17.65 -5.57 -7.36
C SER A 179 16.81 -6.76 -7.83
N SER A 180 16.29 -7.57 -6.90
CA SER A 180 15.39 -8.68 -7.23
C SER A 180 14.12 -8.21 -7.90
N PHE A 181 13.59 -7.09 -7.46
CA PHE A 181 12.39 -6.46 -8.01
C PHE A 181 12.60 -5.91 -9.42
N ASN A 182 13.72 -5.25 -9.68
CA ASN A 182 14.09 -4.78 -11.01
C ASN A 182 14.22 -5.95 -12.00
N LYS A 183 14.78 -7.08 -11.55
CA LYS A 183 14.83 -8.30 -12.36
C LYS A 183 13.42 -8.79 -12.73
N ILE A 184 12.50 -8.90 -11.75
CA ILE A 184 11.11 -9.27 -12.01
C ILE A 184 10.45 -8.30 -13.00
N ASN A 185 10.71 -7.00 -12.84
CA ASN A 185 10.18 -5.97 -13.73
C ASN A 185 10.68 -6.15 -15.19
N GLN A 186 11.94 -6.48 -15.36
CA GLN A 186 12.54 -6.75 -16.66
C GLN A 186 12.04 -8.07 -17.28
N ASP A 187 12.10 -9.15 -16.51
CA ASP A 187 11.77 -10.50 -16.99
C ASP A 187 10.27 -10.66 -17.35
N SER A 188 9.40 -9.90 -16.67
CA SER A 188 7.94 -9.94 -16.92
C SER A 188 7.48 -9.03 -18.05
N PHE A 189 8.30 -8.07 -18.48
CA PHE A 189 7.93 -7.09 -19.51
C PHE A 189 7.84 -7.74 -20.89
N VAL A 190 6.75 -7.46 -21.61
CA VAL A 190 6.54 -7.93 -22.98
C VAL A 190 6.51 -6.76 -23.95
N GLU A 191 5.64 -5.78 -23.71
CA GLU A 191 5.42 -4.66 -24.63
C GLU A 191 4.87 -3.43 -23.85
N TYR A 192 5.17 -2.25 -24.39
CA TYR A 192 4.51 -1.00 -24.00
C TYR A 192 3.91 -0.31 -25.21
N LYS A 193 2.65 0.08 -25.12
CA LYS A 193 1.97 0.81 -26.17
C LYS A 193 0.89 1.74 -25.58
N GLU A 194 0.95 3.02 -25.98
CA GLU A 194 -0.09 4.03 -25.69
C GLU A 194 -0.51 4.11 -24.21
N GLY A 195 0.45 4.02 -23.30
CA GLY A 195 0.21 4.11 -21.85
C GLY A 195 -0.09 2.77 -21.18
N VAL A 196 -0.08 1.65 -21.89
CA VAL A 196 -0.35 0.33 -21.33
C VAL A 196 0.89 -0.56 -21.44
N ILE A 197 1.24 -1.22 -20.33
CA ILE A 197 2.27 -2.28 -20.31
C ILE A 197 1.58 -3.65 -20.36
N LEU A 198 2.07 -4.50 -21.25
CA LEU A 198 1.77 -5.93 -21.27
C LEU A 198 2.84 -6.70 -20.50
N ARG A 199 2.42 -7.57 -19.57
CA ARG A 199 3.30 -8.40 -18.77
C ARG A 199 2.88 -9.87 -18.74
N ILE A 200 3.87 -10.75 -18.63
CA ILE A 200 3.65 -12.17 -18.31
C ILE A 200 4.41 -12.44 -17.00
N SER A 201 3.69 -12.81 -15.94
CA SER A 201 4.30 -12.97 -14.62
C SER A 201 3.42 -13.75 -13.67
N ASN A 202 4.04 -14.62 -12.88
CA ASN A 202 3.42 -15.31 -11.74
C ASN A 202 3.36 -14.41 -10.49
N TYR A 203 4.11 -13.31 -10.49
CA TYR A 203 4.14 -12.36 -9.36
C TYR A 203 2.93 -11.42 -9.40
N GLU A 204 2.51 -10.97 -8.22
CA GLU A 204 1.50 -9.92 -8.13
C GLU A 204 2.01 -8.61 -8.72
N ILE A 205 1.08 -7.81 -9.28
CA ILE A 205 1.41 -6.47 -9.75
C ILE A 205 1.72 -5.59 -8.55
N SER A 206 2.91 -5.00 -8.55
CA SER A 206 3.32 -4.00 -7.58
C SER A 206 3.52 -2.63 -8.25
N GLY A 207 3.61 -1.59 -7.43
CA GLY A 207 3.77 -0.22 -7.90
C GLY A 207 4.91 -0.02 -8.90
N TYR A 208 6.01 -0.73 -8.75
CA TYR A 208 7.18 -0.63 -9.64
C TYR A 208 6.94 -1.17 -11.06
N MET A 209 5.98 -2.05 -11.23
CA MET A 209 5.67 -2.65 -12.54
C MET A 209 4.97 -1.68 -13.51
N TYR A 210 4.60 -0.48 -13.06
CA TYR A 210 4.06 0.59 -13.92
C TYR A 210 5.15 1.35 -14.70
N THR A 211 6.38 0.89 -14.62
CA THR A 211 7.51 1.48 -15.38
C THR A 211 8.10 0.41 -16.29
N THR A 212 8.35 0.75 -17.57
CA THR A 212 9.08 -0.12 -18.48
C THR A 212 10.55 -0.26 -18.08
N PRO A 213 11.30 -1.25 -18.58
CA PRO A 213 12.73 -1.37 -18.28
C PRO A 213 13.56 -0.14 -18.65
N ASP A 214 13.11 0.65 -19.64
CA ASP A 214 13.75 1.89 -20.10
C ASP A 214 13.19 3.16 -19.44
N GLY A 215 12.34 3.00 -18.41
CA GLY A 215 11.88 4.10 -17.56
C GLY A 215 10.59 4.81 -18.00
N GLN A 216 9.89 4.34 -19.04
CA GLN A 216 8.61 4.93 -19.44
C GLN A 216 7.50 4.54 -18.44
N LYS A 217 6.67 5.50 -18.06
CA LYS A 217 5.56 5.28 -17.12
C LYS A 217 4.29 4.84 -17.85
N ALA A 218 3.62 3.84 -17.29
CA ALA A 218 2.34 3.36 -17.78
C ALA A 218 1.17 3.86 -16.94
N GLU A 219 0.03 4.01 -17.58
CA GLU A 219 -1.26 4.34 -16.97
C GLU A 219 -2.05 3.08 -16.60
N ALA A 220 -1.73 1.95 -17.26
CA ALA A 220 -2.31 0.66 -16.94
C ALA A 220 -1.33 -0.48 -17.22
N ILE A 221 -1.57 -1.59 -16.54
CA ILE A 221 -0.90 -2.87 -16.76
C ILE A 221 -1.95 -3.91 -17.12
N VAL A 222 -1.68 -4.70 -18.16
CA VAL A 222 -2.37 -5.95 -18.43
C VAL A 222 -1.40 -7.08 -18.18
N LYS A 223 -1.73 -7.96 -17.22
CA LYS A 223 -0.86 -9.07 -16.82
C LYS A 223 -1.53 -10.41 -17.09
N PHE A 224 -0.80 -11.33 -17.68
CA PHE A 224 -1.13 -12.75 -17.72
C PHE A 224 -0.33 -13.50 -16.66
N ASN A 225 -1.01 -14.31 -15.87
CA ASN A 225 -0.40 -15.27 -14.96
C ASN A 225 -0.41 -16.66 -15.59
N PRO A 226 0.77 -17.21 -15.98
CA PRO A 226 0.82 -18.52 -16.67
C PRO A 226 0.50 -19.70 -15.75
N ASP A 227 0.65 -19.59 -14.41
CA ASP A 227 0.35 -20.68 -13.49
C ASP A 227 -1.16 -20.88 -13.31
N ASP A 228 -1.90 -19.78 -13.21
CA ASP A 228 -3.35 -19.79 -13.01
C ASP A 228 -4.13 -19.61 -14.31
N GLU A 229 -3.43 -19.31 -15.40
CA GLU A 229 -4.01 -18.95 -16.71
C GLU A 229 -5.08 -17.85 -16.57
N THR A 230 -4.74 -16.79 -15.81
CA THR A 230 -5.61 -15.64 -15.53
C THR A 230 -5.06 -14.34 -16.10
N ILE A 231 -5.96 -13.42 -16.41
CA ILE A 231 -5.62 -12.06 -16.85
C ILE A 231 -6.06 -11.07 -15.77
N THR A 232 -5.20 -10.10 -15.48
CA THR A 232 -5.50 -8.98 -14.57
C THR A 232 -5.24 -7.67 -15.28
N ILE A 233 -6.17 -6.71 -15.14
CA ILE A 233 -5.97 -5.31 -15.51
C ILE A 233 -5.80 -4.50 -14.22
N THR A 234 -4.84 -3.57 -14.22
CA THR A 234 -4.67 -2.61 -13.13
C THR A 234 -4.36 -1.23 -13.71
N PHE A 235 -5.09 -0.21 -13.31
CA PHE A 235 -4.81 1.19 -13.64
C PHE A 235 -3.92 1.82 -12.57
N ALA A 236 -3.03 2.72 -12.98
CA ALA A 236 -2.19 3.50 -12.07
C ALA A 236 -3.00 4.54 -11.28
N ASP A 237 -4.02 5.10 -11.92
CA ASP A 237 -4.97 6.03 -11.33
C ASP A 237 -6.39 5.51 -11.50
N ARG A 238 -7.29 5.94 -10.62
CA ARG A 238 -8.71 5.57 -10.72
C ARG A 238 -9.30 6.06 -12.06
N PRO A 239 -9.78 5.16 -12.92
CA PRO A 239 -10.33 5.53 -14.21
C PRO A 239 -11.65 6.29 -14.06
N LYS A 240 -11.90 7.25 -14.97
CA LYS A 240 -13.06 8.16 -14.88
C LYS A 240 -14.30 7.67 -15.64
N LYS A 241 -14.12 6.87 -16.69
CA LYS A 241 -15.21 6.42 -17.58
C LYS A 241 -15.24 4.92 -17.74
N VAL A 242 -14.14 4.31 -18.17
CA VAL A 242 -14.07 2.87 -18.45
C VAL A 242 -13.20 2.22 -17.41
N THR A 243 -13.79 1.37 -16.59
CA THR A 243 -13.16 0.70 -15.44
C THR A 243 -12.57 -0.66 -15.80
N ALA A 244 -11.68 -1.19 -14.96
CA ALA A 244 -11.09 -2.51 -15.16
C ALA A 244 -12.13 -3.64 -15.21
N PRO A 245 -13.15 -3.69 -14.31
CA PRO A 245 -14.23 -4.66 -14.40
C PRO A 245 -15.03 -4.57 -15.71
N GLU A 246 -15.38 -3.36 -16.16
CA GLU A 246 -16.17 -3.17 -17.39
C GLU A 246 -15.45 -3.71 -18.62
N ILE A 247 -14.13 -3.54 -18.71
CA ILE A 247 -13.34 -4.09 -19.82
C ILE A 247 -13.43 -5.63 -19.80
N LEU A 248 -13.13 -6.24 -18.67
CA LEU A 248 -13.11 -7.71 -18.57
C LEU A 248 -14.51 -8.33 -18.69
N GLN A 249 -15.54 -7.70 -18.12
CA GLN A 249 -16.91 -8.17 -18.23
C GLN A 249 -17.43 -8.11 -19.68
N ARG A 250 -17.05 -7.07 -20.43
CA ARG A 250 -17.39 -6.99 -21.88
C ARG A 250 -16.72 -8.09 -22.70
N LEU A 251 -15.50 -8.51 -22.33
CA LEU A 251 -14.73 -9.53 -23.05
C LEU A 251 -15.11 -10.96 -22.63
N PHE A 252 -15.35 -11.19 -21.34
CA PHE A 252 -15.41 -12.52 -20.74
C PHE A 252 -16.67 -12.79 -19.91
N GLY A 253 -17.62 -11.85 -19.88
CA GLY A 253 -18.88 -12.00 -19.15
C GLY A 253 -18.81 -11.51 -17.70
N LYS A 254 -19.98 -11.53 -17.04
CA LYS A 254 -20.21 -10.93 -15.71
C LYS A 254 -19.44 -11.55 -14.55
N ASP A 255 -18.86 -12.72 -14.75
CA ASP A 255 -18.08 -13.42 -13.72
C ASP A 255 -16.64 -12.89 -13.61
N ALA A 256 -16.21 -12.04 -14.58
CA ALA A 256 -15.03 -11.19 -14.42
C ALA A 256 -15.33 -10.04 -13.45
N GLY A 257 -14.35 -9.64 -12.63
CA GLY A 257 -14.64 -8.55 -11.70
C GLY A 257 -13.46 -8.17 -10.82
N GLY A 258 -13.72 -7.21 -9.92
CA GLY A 258 -12.73 -6.63 -9.02
C GLY A 258 -13.12 -5.22 -8.59
N HIS A 259 -12.15 -4.42 -8.23
CA HIS A 259 -12.29 -3.00 -7.92
C HIS A 259 -12.27 -2.16 -9.21
N ILE A 260 -12.71 -0.91 -9.12
CA ILE A 260 -12.85 0.01 -10.26
C ILE A 260 -11.53 0.16 -11.05
N ASP A 261 -10.40 0.13 -10.38
CA ASP A 261 -9.04 0.29 -10.91
C ASP A 261 -8.28 -1.04 -11.10
N ARG A 262 -8.81 -2.15 -10.56
CA ARG A 262 -8.17 -3.48 -10.67
C ARG A 262 -9.22 -4.57 -10.82
N ALA A 263 -9.11 -5.40 -11.85
CA ALA A 263 -10.00 -6.53 -12.05
C ALA A 263 -9.28 -7.73 -12.64
N GLY A 264 -9.83 -8.93 -12.38
CA GLY A 264 -9.37 -10.21 -12.90
C GLY A 264 -10.38 -10.85 -13.85
N SER A 265 -9.89 -11.70 -14.76
CA SER A 265 -10.70 -12.59 -15.59
C SER A 265 -11.52 -13.56 -14.72
N PRO A 266 -12.57 -14.21 -15.25
CA PRO A 266 -13.35 -15.19 -14.50
C PRO A 266 -12.47 -16.32 -13.97
N ARG A 267 -12.64 -16.70 -12.70
CA ARG A 267 -11.80 -17.71 -12.03
C ARG A 267 -11.96 -19.13 -12.60
N ASN A 268 -13.09 -19.40 -13.26
CA ASN A 268 -13.43 -20.74 -13.78
C ASN A 268 -13.10 -20.90 -15.26
N ILE A 269 -12.50 -19.90 -15.90
CA ILE A 269 -12.16 -19.89 -17.32
C ILE A 269 -10.66 -19.69 -17.44
N ARG A 270 -9.99 -20.62 -18.11
CA ARG A 270 -8.56 -20.48 -18.42
C ARG A 270 -8.39 -19.54 -19.59
N MET A 271 -7.59 -18.52 -19.42
CA MET A 271 -7.27 -17.53 -20.44
C MET A 271 -6.08 -18.03 -21.27
N ASN A 272 -6.02 -17.58 -22.53
CA ASN A 272 -4.94 -17.88 -23.45
C ASN A 272 -4.30 -16.61 -24.01
N GLN A 273 -3.37 -16.78 -24.94
CA GLN A 273 -2.63 -15.66 -25.52
C GLN A 273 -3.52 -14.72 -26.36
N ASP A 274 -4.53 -15.27 -27.05
CA ASP A 274 -5.46 -14.44 -27.84
C ASP A 274 -6.34 -13.58 -26.90
N ASP A 275 -6.76 -14.16 -25.77
CA ASP A 275 -7.50 -13.43 -24.75
C ASP A 275 -6.67 -12.31 -24.13
N LEU A 276 -5.38 -12.58 -23.92
CA LEU A 276 -4.43 -11.57 -23.44
C LEU A 276 -4.31 -10.39 -24.41
N LEU A 277 -4.11 -10.66 -25.69
CA LEU A 277 -3.99 -9.62 -26.72
C LEU A 277 -5.30 -8.83 -26.89
N ARG A 278 -6.45 -9.50 -26.83
CA ARG A 278 -7.77 -8.82 -26.85
C ARG A 278 -7.92 -7.89 -25.65
N THR A 279 -7.51 -8.34 -24.47
CA THR A 279 -7.57 -7.54 -23.24
C THR A 279 -6.63 -6.34 -23.32
N TYR A 280 -5.41 -6.55 -23.81
CA TYR A 280 -4.42 -5.50 -24.01
C TYR A 280 -4.94 -4.38 -24.93
N ASN A 281 -5.46 -4.74 -26.11
CA ASN A 281 -6.03 -3.78 -27.04
C ASN A 281 -7.26 -3.05 -26.47
N ALA A 282 -8.15 -3.76 -25.77
CA ALA A 282 -9.30 -3.15 -25.13
C ALA A 282 -8.91 -2.17 -24.02
N THR A 283 -7.82 -2.45 -23.29
CA THR A 283 -7.28 -1.56 -22.27
C THR A 283 -6.68 -0.29 -22.89
N ILE A 284 -5.96 -0.40 -24.00
CA ILE A 284 -5.46 0.76 -24.78
C ILE A 284 -6.60 1.67 -25.19
N GLU A 285 -7.69 1.12 -25.73
CA GLU A 285 -8.86 1.93 -26.10
C GLU A 285 -9.52 2.57 -24.87
N ALA A 286 -9.57 1.88 -23.73
CA ALA A 286 -10.08 2.43 -22.49
C ALA A 286 -9.24 3.63 -21.98
N ILE A 287 -7.91 3.57 -22.10
CA ILE A 287 -7.03 4.70 -21.77
C ILE A 287 -7.35 5.92 -22.63
N LYS A 288 -7.54 5.75 -23.96
CA LYS A 288 -7.93 6.85 -24.86
C LYS A 288 -9.26 7.49 -24.44
N ILE A 289 -10.25 6.66 -24.11
CA ILE A 289 -11.58 7.12 -23.65
C ILE A 289 -11.44 7.88 -22.32
N ASN A 290 -10.68 7.35 -21.37
CA ASN A 290 -10.47 7.99 -20.07
C ASN A 290 -9.76 9.35 -20.20
N LYS A 291 -8.82 9.50 -21.15
CA LYS A 291 -8.11 10.76 -21.45
C LYS A 291 -9.01 11.81 -22.12
N SER A 292 -9.93 11.41 -22.97
CA SER A 292 -10.80 12.34 -23.74
C SER A 292 -11.73 13.20 -22.86
N VAL A 293 -11.71 13.05 -21.55
CA VAL A 293 -12.48 13.85 -20.56
C VAL A 293 -11.66 15.04 -20.04
N LEU A 294 -10.35 15.04 -20.30
CA LEU A 294 -9.44 16.07 -19.78
C LEU A 294 -9.15 17.17 -20.82
N ALA A 295 -9.66 17.03 -22.03
CA ALA A 295 -9.62 18.00 -23.12
C ALA A 295 -10.99 18.70 -23.24
#